data_7791434ca29a85a57278049ebf8586e1
#
_entry.id   7791434ca29a85a57278049ebf8586e1
#
_cell.length_a   1.000
_cell.length_b   1.000
_cell.length_c   1.000
_cell.angle_alpha   90.00
_cell.angle_beta   90.00
_cell.angle_gamma   90.00
#
_symmetry.space_group_name_H-M   'P 1'
#
loop_
_entity.id
_entity.type
_entity.pdbx_description
1 polymer ?
#
loop_
_entity_poly.entity_id
_entity_poly.type
_entity_poly.pdbx_seq_one_letter_code
_entity_poly.pdbx_strand_id
1 'polypeptide(L)'
;MYVTRHTPVADIALSDRLWRLYEAAYGTVVAQSPTHEMLFRHEFDDALADPGNRLWVLWDDEEPVAMILIATQIGSTRYLSDAYFIRAYPEHQARGAVHYIMWLVVHPAVAAKGAIVRLAREVLHREAEDGALLVFDAPEVHQPGVDGGFAEMMDRLVKSFVGPAPVRHIGTQYYFAVDLAAADPEARQGAQRSAPTMADR
;
A
#
# COMPACT_ATOMS: atom_id res chain seq x y z
N MET A 1 17.66 16.83 -6.19
CA MET A 1 16.38 16.07 -6.03
C MET A 1 15.20 17.04 -6.03
N TYR A 2 14.14 16.77 -6.80
CA TYR A 2 12.88 17.52 -6.87
C TYR A 2 11.71 16.53 -6.98
N VAL A 3 10.48 17.00 -6.68
CA VAL A 3 9.26 16.17 -6.71
C VAL A 3 8.34 16.64 -7.83
N THR A 4 7.76 15.70 -8.56
CA THR A 4 6.70 15.96 -9.55
C THR A 4 5.45 15.19 -9.21
N ARG A 5 4.30 15.69 -9.66
CA ARG A 5 3.00 15.03 -9.56
C ARG A 5 2.46 14.74 -10.96
N HIS A 6 1.91 13.55 -11.12
CA HIS A 6 1.28 13.07 -12.35
C HIS A 6 -0.13 12.54 -12.06
N THR A 7 -1.08 12.83 -12.94
CA THR A 7 -2.46 12.33 -12.87
C THR A 7 -3.11 12.52 -14.25
N PRO A 8 -3.35 11.49 -15.07
CA PRO A 8 -2.67 10.18 -15.07
C PRO A 8 -1.26 10.21 -15.68
N VAL A 9 -0.56 9.08 -15.70
CA VAL A 9 0.67 8.89 -16.46
C VAL A 9 0.30 8.27 -17.82
N ALA A 10 0.45 9.05 -18.89
CA ALA A 10 0.18 8.58 -20.26
C ALA A 10 1.45 8.31 -21.08
N ASP A 11 2.61 8.71 -20.57
CA ASP A 11 3.90 8.54 -21.24
C ASP A 11 4.47 7.15 -20.95
N ILE A 12 4.59 6.33 -22.01
CA ILE A 12 5.11 4.96 -21.94
C ILE A 12 6.57 4.94 -21.46
N ALA A 13 7.41 5.89 -21.92
CA ALA A 13 8.81 5.94 -21.51
C ALA A 13 8.95 6.26 -20.03
N LEU A 14 8.08 7.12 -19.50
CA LEU A 14 7.99 7.38 -18.07
C LEU A 14 7.52 6.14 -17.31
N SER A 15 6.46 5.46 -17.77
CA SER A 15 5.96 4.23 -17.14
C SER A 15 7.06 3.16 -17.08
N ASP A 16 7.87 2.98 -18.13
CA ASP A 16 8.98 2.04 -18.15
C ASP A 16 10.07 2.35 -17.12
N ARG A 17 10.36 3.64 -16.90
CA ARG A 17 11.34 4.07 -15.87
C ARG A 17 10.81 3.84 -14.46
N LEU A 18 9.54 4.13 -14.24
CA LEU A 18 8.85 3.93 -12.96
C LEU A 18 8.71 2.43 -12.64
N TRP A 19 8.45 1.60 -13.66
CA TRP A 19 8.41 0.16 -13.49
C TRP A 19 9.75 -0.40 -13.02
N ARG A 20 10.87 0.03 -13.62
CA ARG A 20 12.22 -0.40 -13.16
C ARG A 20 12.49 0.00 -11.71
N LEU A 21 12.04 1.18 -11.29
CA LEU A 21 12.12 1.60 -9.88
C LEU A 21 11.27 0.70 -8.98
N TYR A 22 10.06 0.34 -9.42
CA TYR A 22 9.15 -0.54 -8.71
C TYR A 22 9.75 -1.92 -8.51
N GLU A 23 10.26 -2.55 -9.57
CA GLU A 23 10.94 -3.85 -9.51
C GLU A 23 12.16 -3.82 -8.58
N ALA A 24 13.00 -2.80 -8.69
CA ALA A 24 14.20 -2.67 -7.86
C ALA A 24 13.89 -2.54 -6.36
N ALA A 25 12.79 -1.88 -6.02
CA ALA A 25 12.37 -1.69 -4.63
C ALA A 25 11.66 -2.93 -4.06
N TYR A 26 10.71 -3.50 -4.80
CA TYR A 26 9.89 -4.63 -4.34
C TYR A 26 10.59 -5.98 -4.44
N GLY A 27 11.49 -6.18 -5.39
CA GLY A 27 12.19 -7.46 -5.58
C GLY A 27 12.93 -7.97 -4.33
N THR A 28 13.31 -7.07 -3.42
CA THR A 28 13.95 -7.43 -2.14
C THR A 28 12.94 -7.70 -1.01
N VAL A 29 11.71 -7.21 -1.12
CA VAL A 29 10.69 -7.25 -0.05
C VAL A 29 9.73 -8.42 -0.22
N VAL A 30 9.46 -8.83 -1.45
CA VAL A 30 8.53 -9.94 -1.80
C VAL A 30 8.88 -11.26 -1.09
N ALA A 31 10.17 -11.52 -0.86
CA ALA A 31 10.62 -12.76 -0.20
C ALA A 31 10.38 -12.76 1.33
N GLN A 32 10.00 -11.65 1.93
CA GLN A 32 9.95 -11.48 3.38
C GLN A 32 8.52 -11.48 3.97
N SER A 33 7.50 -11.36 3.13
CA SER A 33 6.12 -11.28 3.60
C SER A 33 5.17 -12.11 2.72
N PRO A 34 4.27 -12.93 3.31
CA PRO A 34 3.25 -13.64 2.53
C PRO A 34 2.20 -12.71 1.92
N THR A 35 2.19 -11.44 2.30
CA THR A 35 1.19 -10.45 1.90
C THR A 35 1.62 -9.58 0.74
N HIS A 36 2.89 -9.64 0.37
CA HIS A 36 3.48 -8.70 -0.58
C HIS A 36 3.43 -9.29 -1.99
N GLU A 37 2.30 -9.06 -2.65
CA GLU A 37 2.17 -9.36 -4.07
C GLU A 37 2.74 -8.19 -4.87
N MET A 38 3.80 -8.45 -5.61
CA MET A 38 4.27 -7.55 -6.63
C MET A 38 3.24 -7.52 -7.76
N LEU A 39 2.81 -6.32 -8.18
CA LEU A 39 1.90 -6.17 -9.30
C LEU A 39 2.51 -6.74 -10.58
N PHE A 40 1.68 -7.29 -11.44
CA PHE A 40 2.07 -7.52 -12.83
C PHE A 40 2.23 -6.20 -13.55
N ARG A 41 3.02 -6.18 -14.61
CA ARG A 41 3.29 -4.97 -15.39
C ARG A 41 2.01 -4.27 -15.85
N HIS A 42 1.03 -5.01 -16.37
CA HIS A 42 -0.23 -4.43 -16.84
C HIS A 42 -1.06 -3.81 -15.70
N GLU A 43 -1.08 -4.42 -14.51
CA GLU A 43 -1.77 -3.86 -13.33
C GLU A 43 -1.11 -2.55 -12.87
N PHE A 44 0.21 -2.48 -12.95
CA PHE A 44 0.96 -1.27 -12.66
C PHE A 44 0.64 -0.15 -13.67
N ASP A 45 0.65 -0.47 -14.97
CA ASP A 45 0.31 0.49 -16.03
C ASP A 45 -1.14 0.97 -15.91
N ASP A 46 -2.09 0.07 -15.62
CA ASP A 46 -3.50 0.41 -15.39
C ASP A 46 -3.66 1.36 -14.20
N ALA A 47 -2.94 1.10 -13.10
CA ALA A 47 -2.98 1.97 -11.93
C ALA A 47 -2.37 3.36 -12.20
N LEU A 48 -1.33 3.46 -13.04
CA LEU A 48 -0.76 4.75 -13.45
C LEU A 48 -1.67 5.51 -14.42
N ALA A 49 -2.45 4.81 -15.23
CA ALA A 49 -3.37 5.39 -16.22
C ALA A 49 -4.71 5.83 -15.58
N ASP A 50 -5.04 5.35 -14.40
CA ASP A 50 -6.30 5.69 -13.72
C ASP A 50 -6.29 7.17 -13.27
N PRO A 51 -7.22 8.02 -13.75
CA PRO A 51 -7.32 9.42 -13.35
C PRO A 51 -7.75 9.61 -11.88
N GLY A 52 -8.29 8.58 -11.24
CA GLY A 52 -8.58 8.54 -9.80
C GLY A 52 -7.33 8.36 -8.94
N ASN A 53 -6.17 8.12 -9.55
CA ASN A 53 -4.90 7.95 -8.86
C ASN A 53 -3.99 9.16 -9.03
N ARG A 54 -3.23 9.43 -8.00
CA ARG A 54 -2.27 10.54 -7.94
C ARG A 54 -0.88 9.97 -7.69
N LEU A 55 0.00 10.08 -8.69
CA LEU A 55 1.39 9.66 -8.58
C LEU A 55 2.28 10.84 -8.21
N TRP A 56 3.13 10.65 -7.21
CA TRP A 56 4.22 11.55 -6.85
C TRP A 56 5.56 10.87 -7.09
N VAL A 57 6.48 11.55 -7.74
CA VAL A 57 7.80 11.01 -8.08
C VAL A 57 8.88 11.94 -7.56
N LEU A 58 9.83 11.40 -6.82
CA LEU A 58 11.07 12.08 -6.44
C LEU A 58 12.15 11.73 -7.45
N TRP A 59 12.77 12.77 -7.98
CA TRP A 59 13.83 12.68 -8.96
C TRP A 59 15.19 13.03 -8.36
N ASP A 60 16.23 12.29 -8.73
CA ASP A 60 17.62 12.67 -8.57
C ASP A 60 18.18 12.92 -9.97
N ASP A 61 18.39 14.19 -10.30
CA ASP A 61 18.59 14.67 -11.67
C ASP A 61 17.44 14.19 -12.58
N GLU A 62 17.70 13.32 -13.55
CA GLU A 62 16.69 12.78 -14.46
C GLU A 62 16.16 11.40 -14.06
N GLU A 63 16.69 10.78 -12.99
CA GLU A 63 16.30 9.42 -12.59
C GLU A 63 15.24 9.44 -11.47
N PRO A 64 14.14 8.65 -11.61
CA PRO A 64 13.18 8.48 -10.54
C PRO A 64 13.78 7.60 -9.43
N VAL A 65 13.84 8.13 -8.21
CA VAL A 65 14.48 7.46 -7.07
C VAL A 65 13.52 7.08 -5.94
N ALA A 66 12.34 7.68 -5.92
CA ALA A 66 11.23 7.26 -5.07
C ALA A 66 9.91 7.66 -5.70
N MET A 67 8.83 6.93 -5.39
CA MET A 67 7.48 7.29 -5.80
C MET A 67 6.45 6.81 -4.80
N ILE A 68 5.30 7.47 -4.80
CA ILE A 68 4.12 7.09 -4.04
C ILE A 68 2.90 7.23 -4.95
N LEU A 69 2.05 6.20 -4.97
CA LEU A 69 0.76 6.25 -5.66
C LEU A 69 -0.36 6.30 -4.63
N ILE A 70 -1.27 7.24 -4.80
CA ILE A 70 -2.41 7.47 -3.92
C ILE A 70 -3.68 7.36 -4.74
N ALA A 71 -4.55 6.40 -4.40
CA ALA A 71 -5.92 6.37 -4.89
C ALA A 71 -6.74 7.43 -4.14
N THR A 72 -7.34 8.36 -4.88
CA THR A 72 -8.20 9.41 -4.33
C THR A 72 -9.69 9.02 -4.34
N GLN A 73 -10.01 7.85 -4.90
CA GLN A 73 -11.35 7.26 -4.94
C GLN A 73 -11.27 5.80 -4.49
N ILE A 74 -11.45 5.55 -3.19
CA ILE A 74 -11.31 4.18 -2.64
C ILE A 74 -12.31 3.17 -3.19
N GLY A 75 -13.47 3.60 -3.66
CA GLY A 75 -14.47 2.73 -4.28
C GLY A 75 -13.98 2.04 -5.57
N SER A 76 -12.94 2.57 -6.22
CA SER A 76 -12.29 1.94 -7.37
C SER A 76 -11.21 0.93 -6.99
N THR A 77 -10.77 0.91 -5.72
CA THR A 77 -9.73 -0.02 -5.28
C THR A 77 -10.34 -1.33 -4.76
N ARG A 78 -9.67 -2.44 -5.00
CA ARG A 78 -10.03 -3.76 -4.43
C ARG A 78 -9.51 -3.97 -3.01
N TYR A 79 -8.72 -3.04 -2.49
CA TYR A 79 -7.98 -3.21 -1.22
C TYR A 79 -8.75 -2.74 0.00
N LEU A 80 -9.69 -1.80 -0.17
CA LEU A 80 -10.44 -1.20 0.92
C LEU A 80 -11.95 -1.39 0.75
N SER A 81 -12.65 -1.51 1.88
CA SER A 81 -14.11 -1.60 1.90
C SER A 81 -14.75 -0.22 1.97
N ASP A 82 -15.36 0.23 0.89
CA ASP A 82 -16.12 1.48 0.84
C ASP A 82 -17.20 1.55 1.93
N ALA A 83 -17.92 0.44 2.15
CA ALA A 83 -18.95 0.34 3.19
C ALA A 83 -18.41 0.54 4.62
N TYR A 84 -17.14 0.17 4.87
CA TYR A 84 -16.50 0.43 6.15
C TYR A 84 -16.31 1.94 6.35
N PHE A 85 -15.80 2.65 5.35
CA PHE A 85 -15.52 4.09 5.46
C PHE A 85 -16.79 4.93 5.47
N ILE A 86 -17.86 4.55 4.75
CA ILE A 86 -19.17 5.17 4.86
C ILE A 86 -19.65 5.17 6.32
N ARG A 87 -19.44 4.07 7.04
CA ARG A 87 -19.88 3.94 8.44
C ARG A 87 -18.96 4.59 9.45
N ALA A 88 -17.64 4.40 9.28
CA ALA A 88 -16.64 4.81 10.27
C ALA A 88 -16.18 6.25 10.09
N TYR A 89 -16.22 6.78 8.86
CA TYR A 89 -15.73 8.12 8.49
C TYR A 89 -16.68 8.81 7.49
N PRO A 90 -17.98 8.94 7.83
CA PRO A 90 -19.03 9.40 6.90
C PRO A 90 -18.74 10.77 6.29
N GLU A 91 -18.15 11.70 7.07
CA GLU A 91 -17.86 13.05 6.58
C GLU A 91 -16.75 13.08 5.54
N HIS A 92 -15.70 12.27 5.71
CA HIS A 92 -14.62 12.16 4.73
C HIS A 92 -15.13 11.45 3.47
N GLN A 93 -15.89 10.38 3.65
CA GLN A 93 -16.46 9.62 2.52
C GLN A 93 -17.42 10.48 1.69
N ALA A 94 -18.31 11.24 2.33
CA ALA A 94 -19.25 12.12 1.64
C ALA A 94 -18.56 13.22 0.80
N ARG A 95 -17.36 13.64 1.17
CA ARG A 95 -16.56 14.62 0.44
C ARG A 95 -15.62 13.99 -0.59
N GLY A 96 -15.59 12.66 -0.71
CA GLY A 96 -14.59 11.96 -1.52
C GLY A 96 -13.16 12.18 -1.02
N ALA A 97 -12.98 12.34 0.30
CA ALA A 97 -11.70 12.67 0.93
C ALA A 97 -11.12 11.49 1.74
N VAL A 98 -11.44 10.25 1.37
CA VAL A 98 -10.75 9.06 1.85
C VAL A 98 -9.77 8.64 0.78
N HIS A 99 -8.48 8.84 1.04
CA HIS A 99 -7.40 8.56 0.11
C HIS A 99 -6.55 7.39 0.61
N TYR A 100 -6.07 6.54 -0.31
CA TYR A 100 -5.31 5.35 0.04
C TYR A 100 -3.94 5.32 -0.62
N ILE A 101 -2.90 5.16 0.18
CA ILE A 101 -1.55 4.90 -0.34
C ILE A 101 -1.50 3.46 -0.86
N MET A 102 -1.55 3.30 -2.17
CA MET A 102 -1.51 1.99 -2.81
C MET A 102 -0.12 1.37 -2.74
N TRP A 103 0.91 2.19 -2.93
CA TRP A 103 2.30 1.81 -2.72
C TRP A 103 3.20 3.02 -2.47
N LEU A 104 4.28 2.76 -1.76
CA LEU A 104 5.40 3.67 -1.58
C LEU A 104 6.68 2.88 -1.86
N VAL A 105 7.47 3.34 -2.81
CA VAL A 105 8.76 2.72 -3.14
C VAL A 105 9.88 3.74 -3.08
N VAL A 106 11.03 3.29 -2.59
CA VAL A 106 12.27 4.06 -2.55
C VAL A 106 13.39 3.17 -3.06
N HIS A 107 14.15 3.67 -4.03
CA HIS A 107 15.28 2.94 -4.56
C HIS A 107 16.29 2.62 -3.43
N PRO A 108 16.73 1.37 -3.25
CA PRO A 108 17.58 0.97 -2.12
C PRO A 108 18.85 1.84 -1.97
N ALA A 109 19.47 2.26 -3.07
CA ALA A 109 20.68 3.08 -3.06
C ALA A 109 20.50 4.50 -2.48
N VAL A 110 19.26 4.99 -2.35
CA VAL A 110 18.96 6.35 -1.85
C VAL A 110 18.10 6.34 -0.58
N ALA A 111 17.70 5.19 -0.09
CA ALA A 111 16.85 5.07 1.10
C ALA A 111 17.43 5.83 2.31
N ALA A 112 18.73 5.74 2.54
CA ALA A 112 19.42 6.45 3.63
C ALA A 112 19.62 7.96 3.40
N LYS A 113 19.32 8.48 2.20
CA LYS A 113 19.54 9.90 1.84
C LYS A 113 18.35 10.81 2.13
N GLY A 114 17.37 10.37 2.91
CA GLY A 114 16.19 11.14 3.27
C GLY A 114 15.19 11.30 2.11
N ALA A 115 15.22 10.40 1.12
CA ALA A 115 14.32 10.43 -0.03
C ALA A 115 12.85 10.39 0.40
N ILE A 116 12.51 9.52 1.34
CA ILE A 116 11.15 9.40 1.87
C ILE A 116 10.68 10.70 2.54
N VAL A 117 11.55 11.39 3.27
CA VAL A 117 11.22 12.65 3.97
C VAL A 117 10.88 13.76 2.97
N ARG A 118 11.64 13.86 1.87
CA ARG A 118 11.40 14.84 0.81
C ARG A 118 10.09 14.58 0.08
N LEU A 119 9.85 13.31 -0.31
CA LEU A 119 8.63 12.92 -0.99
C LEU A 119 7.41 13.11 -0.08
N ALA A 120 7.48 12.63 1.17
CA ALA A 120 6.39 12.72 2.13
C ALA A 120 5.97 14.17 2.43
N ARG A 121 6.90 15.12 2.47
CA ARG A 121 6.57 16.52 2.71
C ARG A 121 5.58 17.06 1.68
N GLU A 122 5.87 16.89 0.39
CA GLU A 122 5.02 17.38 -0.70
C GLU A 122 3.66 16.66 -0.71
N VAL A 123 3.69 15.35 -0.49
CA VAL A 123 2.48 14.52 -0.41
C VAL A 123 1.59 14.93 0.74
N LEU A 124 2.14 14.98 1.96
CA LEU A 124 1.37 15.27 3.17
C LEU A 124 0.79 16.70 3.18
N HIS A 125 1.52 17.69 2.65
CA HIS A 125 0.96 19.03 2.48
C HIS A 125 -0.27 19.00 1.57
N ARG A 126 -0.19 18.32 0.43
CA ARG A 126 -1.31 18.25 -0.51
C ARG A 126 -2.51 17.48 0.06
N GLU A 127 -2.27 16.34 0.71
CA GLU A 127 -3.34 15.57 1.32
C GLU A 127 -4.01 16.33 2.48
N ALA A 128 -3.24 17.15 3.21
CA ALA A 128 -3.79 18.03 4.24
C ALA A 128 -4.62 19.18 3.65
N GLU A 129 -4.19 19.79 2.52
CA GLU A 129 -4.99 20.78 1.80
C GLU A 129 -6.33 20.23 1.32
N ASP A 130 -6.36 18.98 0.86
CA ASP A 130 -7.58 18.27 0.45
C ASP A 130 -8.44 17.87 1.67
N GLY A 131 -7.93 18.00 2.89
CA GLY A 131 -8.58 17.53 4.12
C GLY A 131 -8.79 16.02 4.14
N ALA A 132 -7.85 15.29 3.57
CA ALA A 132 -7.98 13.85 3.36
C ALA A 132 -7.82 13.04 4.66
N LEU A 133 -8.59 11.96 4.77
CA LEU A 133 -8.26 10.81 5.61
C LEU A 133 -7.31 9.92 4.80
N LEU A 134 -6.02 10.02 5.08
CA LEU A 134 -5.00 9.24 4.39
C LEU A 134 -4.86 7.86 5.04
N VAL A 135 -5.23 6.82 4.30
CA VAL A 135 -5.18 5.42 4.72
C VAL A 135 -3.95 4.77 4.12
N PHE A 136 -3.31 3.91 4.85
CA PHE A 136 -2.20 3.08 4.39
C PHE A 136 -2.17 1.75 5.15
N ASP A 137 -1.56 0.75 4.59
CA ASP A 137 -1.22 -0.51 5.23
C ASP A 137 0.29 -0.73 5.26
N ALA A 138 0.71 -1.62 6.12
CA ALA A 138 2.10 -2.03 6.25
C ALA A 138 2.17 -3.51 6.64
N PRO A 139 3.11 -4.28 6.08
CA PRO A 139 3.32 -5.66 6.49
C PRO A 139 3.83 -5.72 7.94
N GLU A 140 3.60 -6.84 8.61
CA GLU A 140 3.91 -7.03 10.03
C GLU A 140 5.35 -6.68 10.39
N VAL A 141 6.30 -7.02 9.52
CA VAL A 141 7.73 -6.69 9.68
C VAL A 141 8.02 -5.18 9.76
N HIS A 142 7.07 -4.35 9.34
CA HIS A 142 7.16 -2.89 9.40
C HIS A 142 6.17 -2.28 10.40
N GLN A 143 5.58 -3.09 11.31
CA GLN A 143 4.56 -2.62 12.26
C GLN A 143 5.14 -1.83 13.45
N PRO A 144 4.30 -0.99 14.10
CA PRO A 144 4.66 -0.30 15.33
C PRO A 144 5.02 -1.31 16.44
N GLY A 145 6.04 -0.99 17.20
CA GLY A 145 6.55 -1.85 18.28
C GLY A 145 7.89 -2.52 17.96
N VAL A 146 8.28 -2.50 16.70
CA VAL A 146 9.68 -2.65 16.30
C VAL A 146 10.22 -1.23 16.15
N ASP A 147 11.36 -0.91 16.74
CA ASP A 147 11.97 0.42 16.69
C ASP A 147 12.00 0.95 15.25
N GLY A 148 11.29 2.06 15.00
CA GLY A 148 11.24 2.69 13.70
C GLY A 148 10.19 2.15 12.72
N GLY A 149 9.11 1.52 13.18
CA GLY A 149 8.02 1.02 12.35
C GLY A 149 7.40 2.09 11.42
N PHE A 150 6.80 1.63 10.30
CA PHE A 150 6.26 2.52 9.26
C PHE A 150 5.19 3.47 9.81
N ALA A 151 4.28 3.00 10.68
CA ALA A 151 3.25 3.83 11.27
C ALA A 151 3.82 4.91 12.20
N GLU A 152 4.86 4.60 12.98
CA GLU A 152 5.60 5.60 13.77
C GLU A 152 6.34 6.62 12.91
N MET A 153 6.95 6.17 11.82
CA MET A 153 7.58 7.07 10.85
C MET A 153 6.54 8.03 10.26
N MET A 154 5.38 7.53 9.84
CA MET A 154 4.28 8.35 9.33
C MET A 154 3.77 9.35 10.37
N ASP A 155 3.60 8.93 11.63
CA ASP A 155 3.20 9.84 12.72
C ASP A 155 4.21 10.98 12.91
N ARG A 156 5.52 10.69 12.88
CA ARG A 156 6.58 11.72 12.95
C ARG A 156 6.55 12.66 11.75
N LEU A 157 6.37 12.14 10.53
CA LEU A 157 6.30 12.96 9.31
C LEU A 157 5.06 13.85 9.30
N VAL A 158 3.90 13.32 9.68
CA VAL A 158 2.66 14.09 9.79
C VAL A 158 2.80 15.19 10.82
N LYS A 159 3.30 14.91 12.01
CA LYS A 159 3.57 15.93 13.05
C LYS A 159 4.52 17.02 12.58
N SER A 160 5.54 16.65 11.79
CA SER A 160 6.57 17.59 11.33
C SER A 160 6.08 18.49 10.19
N PHE A 161 5.20 18.00 9.31
CA PHE A 161 4.83 18.72 8.09
C PHE A 161 3.40 19.26 8.09
N VAL A 162 2.50 18.65 8.84
CA VAL A 162 1.08 19.02 8.86
C VAL A 162 0.65 19.54 10.24
N GLY A 163 1.13 18.90 11.31
CA GLY A 163 0.74 19.22 12.69
C GLY A 163 0.14 18.01 13.42
N PRO A 164 -0.53 18.23 14.55
CA PRO A 164 -1.02 17.14 15.41
C PRO A 164 -2.22 16.40 14.76
N ALA A 165 -1.92 15.36 13.99
CA ALA A 165 -2.92 14.44 13.44
C ALA A 165 -2.44 13.01 13.72
N PRO A 166 -2.97 12.33 14.76
CA PRO A 166 -2.44 11.04 15.19
C PRO A 166 -2.75 9.93 14.16
N VAL A 167 -1.75 9.12 13.90
CA VAL A 167 -1.93 7.86 13.17
C VAL A 167 -2.68 6.87 14.06
N ARG A 168 -3.72 6.23 13.52
CA ARG A 168 -4.58 5.28 14.25
C ARG A 168 -4.59 3.94 13.56
N HIS A 169 -4.45 2.87 14.32
CA HIS A 169 -4.67 1.52 13.83
C HIS A 169 -6.17 1.28 13.61
N ILE A 170 -6.58 0.89 12.41
CA ILE A 170 -8.00 0.70 12.04
C ILE A 170 -8.35 -0.75 11.69
N GLY A 171 -7.37 -1.62 11.53
CA GLY A 171 -7.60 -3.03 11.24
C GLY A 171 -6.32 -3.83 11.09
N THR A 172 -6.44 -5.17 11.21
CA THR A 172 -5.35 -6.13 11.01
C THR A 172 -5.85 -7.32 10.21
N GLN A 173 -5.03 -7.83 9.32
CA GLN A 173 -5.24 -9.09 8.62
C GLN A 173 -4.20 -10.11 9.07
N TYR A 174 -4.66 -11.33 9.38
CA TYR A 174 -3.80 -12.44 9.80
C TYR A 174 -3.74 -13.50 8.70
N TYR A 175 -2.57 -14.08 8.49
CA TYR A 175 -2.35 -15.16 7.55
C TYR A 175 -2.05 -16.44 8.32
N PHE A 176 -2.70 -17.55 7.90
CA PHE A 176 -2.56 -18.86 8.53
C PHE A 176 -2.20 -19.89 7.45
N ALA A 177 -1.31 -20.81 7.78
CA ALA A 177 -0.97 -21.92 6.93
C ALA A 177 -1.31 -23.25 7.63
N VAL A 178 -1.84 -24.21 6.89
CA VAL A 178 -2.06 -25.59 7.34
C VAL A 178 -1.29 -26.52 6.42
N ASP A 179 -0.31 -27.21 6.95
CA ASP A 179 0.40 -28.24 6.20
C ASP A 179 -0.41 -29.56 6.19
N LEU A 180 -1.17 -29.75 5.14
CA LEU A 180 -1.95 -30.96 4.94
C LEU A 180 -1.09 -32.18 4.55
N ALA A 181 0.17 -32.00 4.17
CA ALA A 181 1.09 -33.11 3.90
C ALA A 181 1.56 -33.75 5.21
N ALA A 182 1.64 -32.98 6.28
CA ALA A 182 2.00 -33.45 7.62
C ALA A 182 0.87 -34.22 8.32
N ALA A 183 -0.37 -34.25 7.79
CA ALA A 183 -1.47 -34.96 8.39
C ALA A 183 -1.30 -36.50 8.22
N ASP A 184 -1.50 -37.22 9.32
CA ASP A 184 -1.40 -38.67 9.36
C ASP A 184 -2.29 -39.32 8.28
N PRO A 185 -1.74 -40.21 7.43
CA PRO A 185 -2.50 -40.90 6.40
C PRO A 185 -3.66 -41.77 6.96
N GLU A 186 -3.49 -42.35 8.15
CA GLU A 186 -4.55 -43.16 8.79
C GLU A 186 -5.71 -42.30 9.30
N ALA A 187 -5.40 -41.09 9.84
CA ALA A 187 -6.40 -40.09 10.23
C ALA A 187 -7.20 -39.56 9.03
N ARG A 188 -6.56 -39.41 7.88
CA ARG A 188 -7.24 -38.99 6.63
C ARG A 188 -8.27 -40.02 6.16
N GLN A 189 -7.96 -41.34 6.23
CA GLN A 189 -8.87 -42.40 5.84
C GLN A 189 -10.07 -42.51 6.81
N GLY A 190 -9.84 -42.30 8.11
CA GLY A 190 -10.89 -42.27 9.12
C GLY A 190 -11.88 -41.13 8.91
N ALA A 191 -11.37 -39.91 8.62
CA ALA A 191 -12.20 -38.74 8.36
C ALA A 191 -13.06 -38.86 7.08
N GLN A 192 -12.53 -39.48 6.02
CA GLN A 192 -13.30 -39.74 4.80
C GLN A 192 -14.46 -40.73 5.00
N ARG A 193 -14.31 -41.69 5.91
CA ARG A 193 -15.37 -42.67 6.24
C ARG A 193 -16.47 -42.08 7.14
N SER A 194 -16.14 -41.01 7.87
CA SER A 194 -17.04 -40.36 8.84
C SER A 194 -17.71 -39.10 8.29
N ALA A 195 -17.38 -38.67 7.07
CA ALA A 195 -17.99 -37.48 6.47
C ALA A 195 -19.48 -37.78 6.14
N PRO A 196 -20.45 -37.02 6.66
CA PRO A 196 -21.85 -37.19 6.28
C PRO A 196 -21.98 -36.88 4.79
N THR A 197 -22.66 -37.78 4.06
CA THR A 197 -23.01 -37.58 2.66
C THR A 197 -23.88 -36.30 2.57
N MET A 198 -23.39 -35.27 1.91
CA MET A 198 -24.17 -34.04 1.61
C MET A 198 -25.22 -34.33 0.50
N ALA A 199 -26.05 -35.32 0.70
CA ALA A 199 -27.23 -35.60 -0.10
C ALA A 199 -28.41 -35.60 0.86
N ASP A 200 -28.92 -34.42 1.16
CA ASP A 200 -30.28 -34.08 1.64
C ASP A 200 -30.28 -32.75 2.38
N ARG A 201 -30.23 -31.68 1.61
CA ARG A 201 -30.87 -30.38 1.97
C ARG A 201 -31.28 -29.62 0.73
#